data_154e5804f199a46bd5b222c636010636
#
_entry.id   154e5804f199a46bd5b222c636010636
#
_cell.length_a   1.000
_cell.length_b   1.000
_cell.length_c   1.000
_cell.angle_alpha   90.00
_cell.angle_beta   90.00
_cell.angle_gamma   90.00
#
_symmetry.space_group_name_H-M   'P 1'
#
loop_
_entity.id
_entity.type
_entity.pdbx_description
1 polymer ?
#
loop_
_entity_poly.entity_id
_entity_poly.type
_entity_poly.pdbx_seq_one_letter_code
_entity_poly.pdbx_strand_id
1 'polypeptide(L)'
;MWSTFFYLIKAVFVIVPLLIAVAFLTLAERKVLGYMQMRKGPNVVGGGLLQPFADGIKLFLKEMVLPHQASAFVYFFAPIASFTLAFIVWGILPYGRGIGISDFNIGLLWVLAISSIGVYAVLMSGWGSRSKYAFLGAVRAAAQMISYEVSIGLILISVLLCVGSLAFNKIVLAQNFIWFFIPFFPVVVMFLVSILAETNRAPFDLTEGESELVSGYNVEYASMSFALFFLAEYAHIIFMSCLTILLFFGGWLIFPFGLKVVFIVWFFLWARASFPRIRYDQLMALLWKGYLPFSLGVVLFVASVLFGFNGPSPI
;
A
#
# COMPACT_ATOMS: atom_id res chain seq x y z
N MET A 1 -11.09 -2.56 32.00
CA MET A 1 -9.66 -2.25 32.21
C MET A 1 -8.74 -3.34 31.66
N TRP A 2 -8.90 -4.62 32.05
CA TRP A 2 -8.06 -5.74 31.53
C TRP A 2 -8.19 -5.97 30.03
N SER A 3 -9.37 -5.83 29.44
CA SER A 3 -9.60 -5.99 28.00
C SER A 3 -8.90 -4.92 27.17
N THR A 4 -8.97 -3.65 27.59
CA THR A 4 -8.29 -2.53 26.90
C THR A 4 -6.77 -2.67 26.97
N PHE A 5 -6.22 -3.10 28.11
CA PHE A 5 -4.79 -3.37 28.26
C PHE A 5 -4.30 -4.50 27.33
N PHE A 6 -5.11 -5.55 27.18
CA PHE A 6 -4.80 -6.66 26.28
C PHE A 6 -4.79 -6.25 24.79
N TYR A 7 -5.74 -5.38 24.38
CA TYR A 7 -5.73 -4.82 23.02
C TYR A 7 -4.53 -3.91 22.75
N LEU A 8 -4.11 -3.12 23.74
CA LEU A 8 -2.90 -2.30 23.63
C LEU A 8 -1.64 -3.15 23.45
N ILE A 9 -1.50 -4.24 24.22
CA ILE A 9 -0.37 -5.18 24.07
C ILE A 9 -0.38 -5.78 22.64
N LYS A 10 -1.52 -6.26 22.17
CA LYS A 10 -1.64 -6.80 20.81
C LYS A 10 -1.24 -5.77 19.76
N ALA A 11 -1.68 -4.50 19.89
CA ALA A 11 -1.34 -3.44 18.97
C ALA A 11 0.17 -3.17 18.94
N VAL A 12 0.82 -3.08 20.10
CA VAL A 12 2.28 -2.91 20.20
C VAL A 12 3.01 -4.08 19.56
N PHE A 13 2.52 -5.31 19.79
CA PHE A 13 3.12 -6.52 19.22
C PHE A 13 3.04 -6.61 17.69
N VAL A 14 2.11 -5.88 17.08
CA VAL A 14 2.02 -5.74 15.61
C VAL A 14 2.83 -4.56 15.11
N ILE A 15 2.75 -3.41 15.77
CA ILE A 15 3.39 -2.16 15.30
C ILE A 15 4.92 -2.26 15.35
N VAL A 16 5.49 -2.83 16.42
CA VAL A 16 6.96 -2.90 16.56
C VAL A 16 7.62 -3.78 15.48
N PRO A 17 7.18 -5.03 15.23
CA PRO A 17 7.73 -5.82 14.13
C PRO A 17 7.49 -5.18 12.76
N LEU A 18 6.37 -4.47 12.57
CA LEU A 18 6.09 -3.77 11.34
C LEU A 18 7.09 -2.64 11.10
N LEU A 19 7.39 -1.81 12.09
CA LEU A 19 8.41 -0.75 11.98
C LEU A 19 9.79 -1.34 11.62
N ILE A 20 10.14 -2.46 12.22
CA ILE A 20 11.38 -3.19 11.89
C ILE A 20 11.33 -3.70 10.45
N ALA A 21 10.21 -4.28 10.01
CA ALA A 21 10.04 -4.76 8.64
C ALA A 21 10.14 -3.61 7.62
N VAL A 22 9.54 -2.45 7.91
CA VAL A 22 9.65 -1.24 7.09
C VAL A 22 11.10 -0.78 6.98
N ALA A 23 11.83 -0.74 8.09
CA ALA A 23 13.24 -0.36 8.11
C ALA A 23 14.10 -1.31 7.26
N PHE A 24 13.91 -2.62 7.39
CA PHE A 24 14.64 -3.60 6.58
C PHE A 24 14.18 -3.64 5.12
N LEU A 25 12.93 -3.25 4.81
CA LEU A 25 12.47 -3.14 3.43
C LEU A 25 13.24 -2.05 2.67
N THR A 26 13.56 -0.91 3.30
CA THR A 26 14.39 0.13 2.67
C THR A 26 15.79 -0.37 2.35
N LEU A 27 16.37 -1.20 3.22
CA LEU A 27 17.65 -1.86 2.97
C LEU A 27 17.56 -2.88 1.84
N ALA A 28 16.52 -3.72 1.86
CA ALA A 28 16.28 -4.73 0.83
C ALA A 28 16.16 -4.08 -0.56
N GLU A 29 15.41 -2.98 -0.65
CA GLU A 29 15.27 -2.22 -1.88
C GLU A 29 16.63 -1.75 -2.43
N ARG A 30 17.44 -1.08 -1.61
CA ARG A 30 18.77 -0.61 -2.03
C ARG A 30 19.73 -1.75 -2.42
N LYS A 31 19.63 -2.91 -1.77
CA LYS A 31 20.44 -4.09 -2.10
C LYS A 31 19.98 -4.76 -3.39
N VAL A 32 18.68 -5.00 -3.55
CA VAL A 32 18.11 -5.64 -4.73
C VAL A 32 18.39 -4.78 -5.97
N LEU A 33 18.11 -3.47 -5.90
CA LEU A 33 18.45 -2.54 -6.99
C LEU A 33 19.95 -2.53 -7.29
N GLY A 34 20.80 -2.57 -6.26
CA GLY A 34 22.25 -2.65 -6.43
C GLY A 34 22.66 -3.90 -7.20
N TYR A 35 22.16 -5.08 -6.81
CA TYR A 35 22.48 -6.34 -7.50
C TYR A 35 21.98 -6.37 -8.95
N MET A 36 20.78 -5.85 -9.22
CA MET A 36 20.25 -5.75 -10.58
C MET A 36 21.06 -4.79 -11.46
N GLN A 37 21.67 -3.77 -10.87
CA GLN A 37 22.54 -2.80 -11.54
C GLN A 37 24.03 -3.23 -11.52
N MET A 38 24.35 -4.47 -11.19
CA MET A 38 25.71 -5.02 -11.06
C MET A 38 26.62 -4.24 -10.11
N ARG A 39 26.04 -3.62 -9.06
CA ARG A 39 26.79 -2.93 -7.99
C ARG A 39 26.42 -3.46 -6.62
N LYS A 40 27.29 -3.28 -5.64
CA LYS A 40 27.00 -3.59 -4.24
C LYS A 40 26.17 -2.47 -3.65
N GLY A 41 25.04 -2.81 -3.04
CA GLY A 41 24.25 -1.87 -2.21
C GLY A 41 24.99 -1.49 -0.92
N PRO A 42 24.31 -0.89 0.09
CA PRO A 42 24.93 -0.50 1.35
C PRO A 42 25.69 -1.66 1.99
N ASN A 43 27.00 -1.48 2.23
CA ASN A 43 27.89 -2.53 2.72
C ASN A 43 28.86 -2.06 3.82
N VAL A 44 28.94 -0.77 4.14
CA VAL A 44 29.94 -0.21 5.05
C VAL A 44 29.47 -0.32 6.50
N VAL A 45 28.27 0.14 6.83
CA VAL A 45 27.78 0.20 8.21
C VAL A 45 27.28 -1.17 8.65
N GLY A 46 28.04 -1.88 9.49
CA GLY A 46 27.68 -3.21 9.99
C GLY A 46 27.38 -4.22 8.88
N GLY A 47 28.16 -4.23 7.79
CA GLY A 47 27.87 -5.08 6.62
C GLY A 47 26.61 -4.68 5.85
N GLY A 48 26.08 -3.48 6.11
CA GLY A 48 24.86 -2.94 5.55
C GLY A 48 23.61 -3.15 6.42
N LEU A 49 23.63 -4.03 7.41
CA LEU A 49 22.45 -4.34 8.25
C LEU A 49 22.08 -3.18 9.20
N LEU A 50 23.06 -2.39 9.64
CA LEU A 50 22.83 -1.25 10.52
C LEU A 50 22.47 0.04 9.77
N GLN A 51 22.47 0.02 8.44
CA GLN A 51 22.17 1.20 7.63
C GLN A 51 20.78 1.82 7.92
N PRO A 52 19.69 1.06 8.06
CA PRO A 52 18.38 1.64 8.37
C PRO A 52 18.35 2.40 9.69
N PHE A 53 19.08 1.90 10.68
CA PHE A 53 19.19 2.57 11.99
C PHE A 53 20.00 3.87 11.89
N ALA A 54 21.11 3.86 11.12
CA ALA A 54 21.88 5.05 10.86
C ALA A 54 21.07 6.12 10.11
N ASP A 55 20.29 5.71 9.10
CA ASP A 55 19.39 6.60 8.38
C ASP A 55 18.30 7.17 9.31
N GLY A 56 17.74 6.36 10.21
CA GLY A 56 16.78 6.79 11.23
C GLY A 56 17.39 7.83 12.18
N ILE A 57 18.55 7.56 12.79
CA ILE A 57 19.23 8.47 13.69
C ILE A 57 19.55 9.80 13.00
N LYS A 58 20.03 9.75 11.76
CA LYS A 58 20.29 10.93 10.94
C LYS A 58 19.06 11.83 10.80
N LEU A 59 17.88 11.23 10.53
CA LEU A 59 16.64 11.99 10.39
C LEU A 59 16.14 12.56 11.72
N PHE A 60 16.36 11.85 12.83
CA PHE A 60 16.02 12.34 14.17
C PHE A 60 16.89 13.55 14.61
N LEU A 61 18.18 13.53 14.27
CA LEU A 61 19.11 14.59 14.64
C LEU A 61 19.07 15.81 13.71
N LYS A 62 18.45 15.66 12.53
CA LYS A 62 18.32 16.76 11.57
C LYS A 62 17.29 17.77 12.04
N GLU A 63 17.57 19.05 11.90
CA GLU A 63 16.64 20.14 12.23
C GLU A 63 15.39 20.10 11.35
N MET A 64 14.23 20.37 11.97
CA MET A 64 12.98 20.58 11.24
C MET A 64 12.95 22.01 10.68
N VAL A 65 12.72 22.13 9.39
CA VAL A 65 12.60 23.40 8.69
C VAL A 65 11.13 23.65 8.37
N LEU A 66 10.60 24.79 8.83
CA LEU A 66 9.27 25.26 8.47
C LEU A 66 9.41 26.41 7.47
N PRO A 67 8.93 26.28 6.22
CA PRO A 67 8.92 27.37 5.26
C PRO A 67 8.13 28.58 5.79
N HIS A 68 8.64 29.78 5.61
CA HIS A 68 8.04 31.00 6.16
C HIS A 68 6.57 31.22 5.73
N GLN A 69 6.22 30.81 4.52
CA GLN A 69 4.85 30.95 3.99
C GLN A 69 3.94 29.77 4.29
N ALA A 70 4.45 28.66 4.87
CA ALA A 70 3.68 27.47 5.13
C ALA A 70 2.63 27.68 6.23
N SER A 71 1.49 27.00 6.11
CA SER A 71 0.50 26.92 7.18
C SER A 71 0.95 25.86 8.19
N ALA A 72 1.52 26.26 9.33
CA ALA A 72 2.15 25.38 10.30
C ALA A 72 1.26 24.20 10.74
N PHE A 73 -0.01 24.46 11.05
CA PHE A 73 -0.93 23.41 11.50
C PHE A 73 -1.10 22.31 10.44
N VAL A 74 -1.43 22.67 9.19
CA VAL A 74 -1.66 21.71 8.11
C VAL A 74 -0.35 21.01 7.74
N TYR A 75 0.76 21.73 7.74
CA TYR A 75 2.09 21.21 7.45
C TYR A 75 2.51 20.08 8.40
N PHE A 76 2.31 20.22 9.71
CA PHE A 76 2.64 19.18 10.68
C PHE A 76 1.57 18.09 10.78
N PHE A 77 0.31 18.44 10.52
CA PHE A 77 -0.78 17.47 10.60
C PHE A 77 -0.74 16.43 9.46
N ALA A 78 -0.38 16.82 8.24
CA ALA A 78 -0.37 15.94 7.07
C ALA A 78 0.52 14.68 7.24
N PRO A 79 1.80 14.77 7.64
CA PRO A 79 2.63 13.57 7.85
C PRO A 79 2.17 12.70 9.02
N ILE A 80 1.62 13.31 10.08
CA ILE A 80 1.04 12.57 11.20
C ILE A 80 -0.20 11.80 10.74
N ALA A 81 -1.07 12.43 9.95
CA ALA A 81 -2.26 11.80 9.41
C ALA A 81 -1.89 10.63 8.48
N SER A 82 -0.96 10.80 7.55
CA SER A 82 -0.53 9.73 6.65
C SER A 82 0.04 8.54 7.42
N PHE A 83 0.89 8.79 8.42
CA PHE A 83 1.47 7.75 9.26
C PHE A 83 0.40 7.02 10.09
N THR A 84 -0.48 7.74 10.76
CA THR A 84 -1.53 7.12 11.58
C THR A 84 -2.50 6.29 10.75
N LEU A 85 -2.94 6.76 9.59
CA LEU A 85 -3.81 6.02 8.69
C LEU A 85 -3.13 4.75 8.18
N ALA A 86 -1.85 4.82 7.78
CA ALA A 86 -1.10 3.66 7.33
C ALA A 86 -0.99 2.56 8.41
N PHE A 87 -0.94 2.92 9.70
CA PHE A 87 -0.85 1.96 10.79
C PHE A 87 -2.21 1.45 11.30
N ILE A 88 -3.27 2.26 11.24
CA ILE A 88 -4.62 1.84 11.67
C ILE A 88 -5.11 0.65 10.82
N VAL A 89 -4.79 0.61 9.54
CA VAL A 89 -5.21 -0.47 8.63
C VAL A 89 -4.68 -1.84 9.07
N TRP A 90 -3.50 -1.90 9.71
CA TRP A 90 -2.90 -3.13 10.21
C TRP A 90 -3.67 -3.80 11.35
N GLY A 91 -4.51 -3.04 12.06
CA GLY A 91 -5.37 -3.57 13.11
C GLY A 91 -6.44 -4.56 12.65
N ILE A 92 -6.75 -4.56 11.35
CA ILE A 92 -7.85 -5.33 10.76
C ILE A 92 -7.35 -6.61 10.07
N LEU A 93 -6.06 -6.66 9.73
CA LEU A 93 -5.49 -7.81 9.02
C LEU A 93 -5.43 -9.05 9.92
N PRO A 94 -5.96 -10.20 9.47
CA PRO A 94 -5.71 -11.48 10.11
C PRO A 94 -4.35 -12.03 9.68
N TYR A 95 -3.53 -12.44 10.63
CA TYR A 95 -2.21 -13.05 10.40
C TYR A 95 -2.28 -14.58 10.39
N GLY A 96 -3.38 -15.17 10.88
CA GLY A 96 -3.62 -16.59 10.99
C GLY A 96 -5.04 -16.88 11.50
N ARG A 97 -5.41 -18.14 11.63
CA ARG A 97 -6.72 -18.53 12.22
C ARG A 97 -6.84 -17.98 13.64
N GLY A 98 -7.76 -17.03 13.84
CA GLY A 98 -7.99 -16.40 15.15
C GLY A 98 -6.85 -15.50 15.65
N ILE A 99 -5.84 -15.25 14.82
CA ILE A 99 -4.70 -14.37 15.15
C ILE A 99 -4.90 -13.05 14.41
N GLY A 100 -5.55 -12.11 15.04
CA GLY A 100 -5.75 -10.75 14.60
C GLY A 100 -5.98 -9.84 15.81
N ILE A 101 -5.85 -8.52 15.63
CA ILE A 101 -6.16 -7.55 16.70
C ILE A 101 -7.68 -7.47 16.84
N SER A 102 -8.36 -7.38 15.71
CA SER A 102 -9.82 -7.27 15.63
C SER A 102 -10.34 -8.07 14.44
N ASP A 103 -11.43 -8.80 14.64
CA ASP A 103 -12.09 -9.57 13.59
C ASP A 103 -13.38 -8.84 13.19
N PHE A 104 -13.29 -8.01 12.16
CA PHE A 104 -14.43 -7.24 11.66
C PHE A 104 -15.12 -7.97 10.51
N ASN A 105 -16.45 -8.13 10.61
CA ASN A 105 -17.25 -8.71 9.53
C ASN A 105 -17.21 -7.89 8.23
N ILE A 106 -16.93 -6.59 8.34
CA ILE A 106 -16.84 -5.63 7.23
C ILE A 106 -15.38 -5.14 7.01
N GLY A 107 -14.39 -6.00 7.29
CA GLY A 107 -12.98 -5.61 7.29
C GLY A 107 -12.49 -5.03 5.97
N LEU A 108 -12.92 -5.59 4.84
CA LEU A 108 -12.51 -5.10 3.51
C LEU A 108 -13.08 -3.71 3.20
N LEU A 109 -14.34 -3.42 3.59
CA LEU A 109 -14.92 -2.09 3.43
C LEU A 109 -14.19 -1.05 4.27
N TRP A 110 -13.76 -1.43 5.47
CA TRP A 110 -12.98 -0.55 6.34
C TRP A 110 -11.60 -0.20 5.75
N VAL A 111 -10.96 -1.15 5.07
CA VAL A 111 -9.71 -0.90 4.35
C VAL A 111 -9.90 0.15 3.26
N LEU A 112 -10.93 0.01 2.43
CA LEU A 112 -11.25 0.99 1.38
C LEU A 112 -11.58 2.37 1.96
N ALA A 113 -12.30 2.43 3.08
CA ALA A 113 -12.60 3.71 3.73
C ALA A 113 -11.34 4.43 4.24
N ILE A 114 -10.35 3.69 4.76
CA ILE A 114 -9.10 4.29 5.24
C ILE A 114 -8.22 4.74 4.06
N SER A 115 -8.16 3.95 2.96
CA SER A 115 -7.40 4.35 1.77
C SER A 115 -7.94 5.67 1.19
N SER A 116 -9.25 5.82 1.11
CA SER A 116 -9.89 7.07 0.66
C SER A 116 -9.51 8.28 1.53
N ILE A 117 -9.44 8.10 2.86
CA ILE A 117 -9.01 9.17 3.76
C ILE A 117 -7.52 9.49 3.57
N GLY A 118 -6.70 8.49 3.21
CA GLY A 118 -5.27 8.66 2.95
C GLY A 118 -4.95 9.71 1.88
N VAL A 119 -5.81 9.84 0.88
CA VAL A 119 -5.66 10.85 -0.19
C VAL A 119 -5.64 12.28 0.37
N TYR A 120 -6.43 12.55 1.41
CA TYR A 120 -6.45 13.89 2.03
C TYR A 120 -5.13 14.24 2.70
N ALA A 121 -4.41 13.27 3.26
CA ALA A 121 -3.10 13.53 3.86
C ALA A 121 -2.09 14.04 2.80
N VAL A 122 -2.12 13.48 1.60
CA VAL A 122 -1.28 13.92 0.47
C VAL A 122 -1.71 15.30 -0.03
N LEU A 123 -3.01 15.56 -0.18
CA LEU A 123 -3.50 16.89 -0.57
C LEU A 123 -3.14 17.97 0.45
N MET A 124 -3.29 17.66 1.74
CA MET A 124 -2.93 18.59 2.82
C MET A 124 -1.44 18.89 2.84
N SER A 125 -0.56 17.92 2.51
CA SER A 125 0.87 18.15 2.45
C SER A 125 1.25 19.17 1.39
N GLY A 126 0.71 19.03 0.18
CA GLY A 126 0.94 19.99 -0.91
C GLY A 126 0.35 21.38 -0.65
N TRP A 127 -0.86 21.44 -0.06
CA TRP A 127 -1.49 22.70 0.30
C TRP A 127 -0.75 23.40 1.45
N GLY A 128 -0.36 22.65 2.48
CA GLY A 128 0.29 23.15 3.69
C GLY A 128 1.66 23.77 3.43
N SER A 129 2.42 23.24 2.47
CA SER A 129 3.74 23.74 2.10
C SER A 129 3.70 25.07 1.34
N ARG A 130 2.56 25.44 0.76
CA ARG A 130 2.37 26.66 -0.08
C ARG A 130 3.39 26.81 -1.22
N SER A 131 4.03 25.74 -1.66
CA SER A 131 4.87 25.74 -2.85
C SER A 131 4.06 25.31 -4.08
N LYS A 132 4.28 25.97 -5.21
CA LYS A 132 3.54 25.68 -6.46
C LYS A 132 3.80 24.27 -6.95
N TYR A 133 5.04 23.80 -6.87
CA TYR A 133 5.43 22.45 -7.32
C TYR A 133 4.87 21.36 -6.41
N ALA A 134 4.93 21.56 -5.09
CA ALA A 134 4.35 20.60 -4.15
C ALA A 134 2.82 20.48 -4.31
N PHE A 135 2.13 21.59 -4.55
CA PHE A 135 0.70 21.58 -4.81
C PHE A 135 0.33 20.84 -6.09
N LEU A 136 1.05 21.08 -7.19
CA LEU A 136 0.83 20.35 -8.44
C LEU A 136 1.11 18.85 -8.29
N GLY A 137 2.18 18.49 -7.57
CA GLY A 137 2.50 17.10 -7.23
C GLY A 137 1.39 16.42 -6.42
N ALA A 138 0.89 17.10 -5.39
CA ALA A 138 -0.18 16.58 -4.54
C ALA A 138 -1.50 16.38 -5.31
N VAL A 139 -1.88 17.30 -6.20
CA VAL A 139 -3.08 17.17 -7.02
C VAL A 139 -2.95 15.98 -7.99
N ARG A 140 -1.80 15.80 -8.64
CA ARG A 140 -1.53 14.64 -9.51
C ARG A 140 -1.58 13.33 -8.72
N ALA A 141 -0.97 13.28 -7.53
CA ALA A 141 -1.02 12.14 -6.64
C ALA A 141 -2.46 11.77 -6.26
N ALA A 142 -3.23 12.76 -5.81
CA ALA A 142 -4.61 12.55 -5.42
C ALA A 142 -5.48 12.04 -6.58
N ALA A 143 -5.34 12.63 -7.77
CA ALA A 143 -6.06 12.17 -8.95
C ALA A 143 -5.71 10.73 -9.33
N GLN A 144 -4.44 10.33 -9.21
CA GLN A 144 -3.97 8.96 -9.43
C GLN A 144 -4.59 8.01 -8.41
N MET A 145 -4.46 8.28 -7.11
CA MET A 145 -4.95 7.42 -6.03
C MET A 145 -6.47 7.24 -6.13
N ILE A 146 -7.26 8.31 -6.26
CA ILE A 146 -8.73 8.23 -6.40
C ILE A 146 -9.12 7.39 -7.62
N SER A 147 -8.46 7.59 -8.74
CA SER A 147 -8.77 6.87 -9.97
C SER A 147 -8.49 5.37 -9.85
N TYR A 148 -7.36 4.98 -9.23
CA TYR A 148 -7.02 3.56 -9.03
C TYR A 148 -7.85 2.91 -7.93
N GLU A 149 -8.27 3.64 -6.92
CA GLU A 149 -9.19 3.15 -5.88
C GLU A 149 -10.52 2.68 -6.47
N VAL A 150 -11.06 3.38 -7.48
CA VAL A 150 -12.28 2.94 -8.20
C VAL A 150 -12.06 1.60 -8.89
N SER A 151 -10.93 1.40 -9.58
CA SER A 151 -10.63 0.13 -10.26
C SER A 151 -10.38 -1.01 -9.26
N ILE A 152 -9.67 -0.75 -8.17
CA ILE A 152 -9.46 -1.70 -7.07
C ILE A 152 -10.80 -2.12 -6.47
N GLY A 153 -11.70 -1.16 -6.23
CA GLY A 153 -13.04 -1.44 -5.72
C GLY A 153 -13.83 -2.41 -6.59
N LEU A 154 -13.82 -2.25 -7.92
CA LEU A 154 -14.48 -3.17 -8.86
C LEU A 154 -13.82 -4.55 -8.87
N ILE A 155 -12.49 -4.61 -8.82
CA ILE A 155 -11.76 -5.88 -8.71
C ILE A 155 -12.16 -6.62 -7.42
N LEU A 156 -12.24 -5.92 -6.30
CA LEU A 156 -12.65 -6.49 -5.02
C LEU A 156 -14.08 -7.01 -5.04
N ILE A 157 -15.01 -6.29 -5.68
CA ILE A 157 -16.40 -6.74 -5.85
C ILE A 157 -16.46 -8.07 -6.57
N SER A 158 -15.63 -8.32 -7.61
CA SER A 158 -15.60 -9.60 -8.32
C SER A 158 -15.24 -10.77 -7.41
N VAL A 159 -14.28 -10.59 -6.49
CA VAL A 159 -13.89 -11.59 -5.49
C VAL A 159 -14.98 -11.77 -4.44
N LEU A 160 -15.57 -10.67 -3.97
CA LEU A 160 -16.62 -10.68 -2.94
C LEU A 160 -17.89 -11.41 -3.40
N LEU A 161 -18.26 -11.28 -4.66
CA LEU A 161 -19.39 -12.01 -5.25
C LEU A 161 -19.22 -13.53 -5.11
N CYS A 162 -17.98 -14.04 -5.25
CA CYS A 162 -17.71 -15.46 -5.08
C CYS A 162 -17.73 -15.92 -3.62
N VAL A 163 -17.38 -15.05 -2.68
CA VAL A 163 -17.28 -15.38 -1.25
C VAL A 163 -18.58 -15.11 -0.50
N GLY A 164 -19.33 -14.09 -0.91
CA GLY A 164 -20.56 -13.65 -0.21
C GLY A 164 -20.30 -12.94 1.14
N SER A 165 -19.05 -12.57 1.47
CA SER A 165 -18.72 -11.96 2.75
C SER A 165 -17.55 -10.97 2.64
N LEU A 166 -17.61 -9.88 3.44
CA LEU A 166 -16.57 -8.84 3.54
C LEU A 166 -15.48 -9.15 4.58
N ALA A 167 -15.62 -10.26 5.33
CA ALA A 167 -14.67 -10.65 6.35
C ALA A 167 -13.47 -11.37 5.76
N PHE A 168 -12.26 -10.92 6.05
CA PHE A 168 -11.02 -11.52 5.54
C PHE A 168 -10.88 -13.01 5.87
N ASN A 169 -11.26 -13.44 7.08
CA ASN A 169 -11.22 -14.83 7.48
C ASN A 169 -12.07 -15.71 6.56
N LYS A 170 -13.26 -15.26 6.19
CA LYS A 170 -14.14 -15.98 5.26
C LYS A 170 -13.58 -16.00 3.83
N ILE A 171 -12.96 -14.91 3.38
CA ILE A 171 -12.31 -14.83 2.06
C ILE A 171 -11.16 -15.85 1.99
N VAL A 172 -10.36 -15.99 3.02
CA VAL A 172 -9.27 -16.98 3.06
C VAL A 172 -9.83 -18.41 3.11
N LEU A 173 -10.84 -18.67 3.93
CA LEU A 173 -11.44 -20.00 4.04
C LEU A 173 -12.11 -20.46 2.73
N ALA A 174 -12.69 -19.55 1.97
CA ALA A 174 -13.26 -19.87 0.65
C ALA A 174 -12.21 -20.38 -0.36
N GLN A 175 -10.92 -20.08 -0.12
CA GLN A 175 -9.80 -20.50 -0.96
C GLN A 175 -9.17 -21.85 -0.55
N ASN A 176 -9.79 -22.62 0.35
CA ASN A 176 -9.26 -23.91 0.81
C ASN A 176 -9.02 -24.92 -0.31
N PHE A 177 -9.89 -24.96 -1.33
CA PHE A 177 -9.79 -25.91 -2.44
C PHE A 177 -8.98 -25.37 -3.61
N ILE A 178 -9.26 -24.14 -4.02
CA ILE A 178 -8.61 -23.48 -5.16
C ILE A 178 -8.31 -22.04 -4.79
N TRP A 179 -7.09 -21.60 -5.03
CA TRP A 179 -6.72 -20.20 -4.86
C TRP A 179 -7.38 -19.35 -5.94
N PHE A 180 -7.88 -18.19 -5.58
CA PHE A 180 -8.50 -17.26 -6.53
C PHE A 180 -7.53 -16.73 -7.59
N PHE A 181 -6.23 -16.89 -7.39
CA PHE A 181 -5.22 -16.61 -8.39
C PHE A 181 -5.46 -17.35 -9.70
N ILE A 182 -5.92 -18.62 -9.68
CA ILE A 182 -6.11 -19.44 -10.88
C ILE A 182 -7.32 -18.96 -11.70
N PRO A 183 -8.55 -18.92 -11.16
CA PRO A 183 -9.74 -18.50 -11.92
C PRO A 183 -9.73 -17.00 -12.28
N PHE A 184 -9.10 -16.17 -11.47
CA PHE A 184 -9.04 -14.71 -11.64
C PHE A 184 -7.68 -14.21 -12.14
N PHE A 185 -6.90 -15.01 -12.84
CA PHE A 185 -5.56 -14.63 -13.30
C PHE A 185 -5.48 -13.24 -13.97
N PRO A 186 -6.35 -12.87 -14.96
CA PRO A 186 -6.33 -11.54 -15.56
C PRO A 186 -6.60 -10.43 -14.53
N VAL A 187 -7.51 -10.67 -13.59
CA VAL A 187 -7.89 -9.73 -12.53
C VAL A 187 -6.74 -9.52 -11.55
N VAL A 188 -5.99 -10.58 -11.23
CA VAL A 188 -4.81 -10.50 -10.37
C VAL A 188 -3.73 -9.63 -11.01
N VAL A 189 -3.48 -9.78 -12.30
CA VAL A 189 -2.52 -8.93 -13.02
C VAL A 189 -2.94 -7.46 -12.95
N MET A 190 -4.22 -7.16 -13.21
CA MET A 190 -4.75 -5.81 -13.07
C MET A 190 -4.61 -5.29 -11.64
N PHE A 191 -4.91 -6.12 -10.65
CA PHE A 191 -4.79 -5.76 -9.25
C PHE A 191 -3.35 -5.43 -8.86
N LEU A 192 -2.37 -6.24 -9.29
CA LEU A 192 -0.94 -5.97 -9.05
C LEU A 192 -0.49 -4.64 -9.64
N VAL A 193 -0.94 -4.30 -10.84
CA VAL A 193 -0.63 -3.00 -11.44
C VAL A 193 -1.35 -1.87 -10.71
N SER A 194 -2.61 -2.06 -10.31
CA SER A 194 -3.37 -1.06 -9.55
C SER A 194 -2.75 -0.76 -8.19
N ILE A 195 -2.19 -1.78 -7.51
CA ILE A 195 -1.49 -1.59 -6.24
C ILE A 195 -0.21 -0.78 -6.41
N LEU A 196 0.57 -1.03 -7.48
CA LEU A 196 1.76 -0.24 -7.78
C LEU A 196 1.41 1.24 -7.99
N ALA A 197 0.28 1.50 -8.62
CA ALA A 197 -0.20 2.86 -8.83
C ALA A 197 -0.76 3.51 -7.55
N GLU A 198 -1.45 2.73 -6.71
CA GLU A 198 -1.96 3.18 -5.40
C GLU A 198 -0.82 3.55 -4.44
N THR A 199 0.26 2.78 -4.45
CA THR A 199 1.44 3.05 -3.62
C THR A 199 2.38 4.10 -4.22
N ASN A 200 2.01 4.75 -5.33
CA ASN A 200 2.83 5.75 -6.03
C ASN A 200 4.27 5.29 -6.31
N ARG A 201 4.47 4.00 -6.58
CA ARG A 201 5.80 3.44 -6.87
C ARG A 201 6.05 3.28 -8.36
N ALA A 202 7.32 3.36 -8.75
CA ALA A 202 7.71 3.13 -10.13
C ALA A 202 7.17 1.78 -10.66
N PRO A 203 6.61 1.76 -11.88
CA PRO A 203 6.69 2.75 -12.96
C PRO A 203 5.73 3.94 -12.88
N PHE A 204 4.85 4.00 -11.86
CA PHE A 204 3.79 5.01 -11.70
C PHE A 204 4.16 6.12 -10.70
N ASP A 205 5.43 6.31 -10.43
CA ASP A 205 6.01 7.32 -9.53
C ASP A 205 6.03 8.72 -10.20
N LEU A 206 4.83 9.24 -10.47
CA LEU A 206 4.64 10.56 -11.07
C LEU A 206 4.60 11.68 -10.03
N THR A 207 4.40 11.30 -8.80
CA THR A 207 4.25 12.20 -7.67
C THR A 207 5.58 12.70 -7.13
N GLU A 208 6.61 11.84 -7.18
CA GLU A 208 8.00 12.13 -6.78
C GLU A 208 8.90 12.40 -7.97
N GLY A 209 8.35 12.58 -9.18
CA GLY A 209 9.10 12.74 -10.41
C GLY A 209 10.15 13.85 -10.33
N GLU A 210 11.38 13.51 -9.88
CA GLU A 210 12.49 14.45 -9.71
C GLU A 210 12.76 15.30 -10.96
N SER A 211 12.54 14.72 -12.13
CA SER A 211 12.74 15.41 -13.41
C SER A 211 11.66 16.42 -13.75
N GLU A 212 10.45 16.31 -13.18
CA GLU A 212 9.33 17.20 -13.51
C GLU A 212 8.94 18.13 -12.35
N LEU A 213 8.98 17.65 -11.10
CA LEU A 213 8.41 18.30 -9.92
C LEU A 213 9.40 18.39 -8.74
N VAL A 214 10.69 18.13 -8.94
CA VAL A 214 11.80 18.21 -7.98
C VAL A 214 11.75 17.16 -6.86
N SER A 215 10.64 16.77 -6.33
CA SER A 215 10.29 15.68 -5.39
C SER A 215 8.80 15.71 -5.05
N GLY A 216 7.99 16.36 -5.87
CA GLY A 216 6.55 16.36 -5.73
C GLY A 216 6.03 16.97 -4.43
N TYR A 217 5.12 16.29 -3.75
CA TYR A 217 4.47 16.80 -2.53
C TYR A 217 5.40 16.84 -1.30
N ASN A 218 6.53 16.11 -1.32
CA ASN A 218 7.49 16.01 -0.21
C ASN A 218 8.62 17.05 -0.26
N VAL A 219 8.69 17.91 -1.29
CA VAL A 219 9.80 18.83 -1.55
C VAL A 219 10.21 19.67 -0.32
N GLU A 220 9.23 20.22 0.37
CA GLU A 220 9.46 21.15 1.47
C GLU A 220 9.62 20.44 2.84
N TYR A 221 9.38 19.12 2.88
CA TYR A 221 9.45 18.37 4.12
C TYR A 221 10.89 17.93 4.43
N ALA A 222 11.32 18.12 5.66
CA ALA A 222 12.65 17.74 6.11
C ALA A 222 12.58 17.03 7.47
N SER A 223 13.65 16.30 7.85
CA SER A 223 13.79 15.68 9.16
C SER A 223 12.68 14.67 9.48
N MET A 224 12.04 14.81 10.62
CA MET A 224 11.05 13.87 11.15
C MET A 224 9.77 13.82 10.31
N SER A 225 9.30 14.95 9.77
CA SER A 225 8.09 15.01 8.93
C SER A 225 8.27 14.23 7.62
N PHE A 226 9.45 14.31 7.02
CA PHE A 226 9.81 13.50 5.87
C PHE A 226 9.89 12.00 6.23
N ALA A 227 10.47 11.66 7.39
CA ALA A 227 10.54 10.28 7.85
C ALA A 227 9.15 9.65 8.02
N LEU A 228 8.17 10.40 8.54
CA LEU A 228 6.80 9.92 8.74
C LEU A 228 6.12 9.56 7.41
N PHE A 229 6.29 10.36 6.35
CA PHE A 229 5.77 10.03 5.03
C PHE A 229 6.40 8.75 4.47
N PHE A 230 7.72 8.64 4.52
CA PHE A 230 8.42 7.43 4.06
C PHE A 230 8.02 6.19 4.82
N LEU A 231 7.91 6.25 6.15
CA LEU A 231 7.42 5.13 6.95
C LEU A 231 5.99 4.73 6.56
N ALA A 232 5.12 5.71 6.31
CA ALA A 232 3.75 5.46 5.87
C ALA A 232 3.71 4.77 4.49
N GLU A 233 4.49 5.24 3.51
CA GLU A 233 4.55 4.64 2.18
C GLU A 233 5.06 3.19 2.22
N TYR A 234 6.16 2.93 2.91
CA TYR A 234 6.69 1.57 3.01
C TYR A 234 5.76 0.64 3.79
N ALA A 235 5.10 1.13 4.85
CA ALA A 235 4.08 0.39 5.56
C ALA A 235 2.89 0.05 4.63
N HIS A 236 2.51 0.97 3.75
CA HIS A 236 1.44 0.77 2.78
C HIS A 236 1.83 -0.27 1.69
N ILE A 237 3.08 -0.30 1.24
CA ILE A 237 3.57 -1.33 0.31
C ILE A 237 3.44 -2.74 0.93
N ILE A 238 3.91 -2.90 2.17
CA ILE A 238 3.79 -4.19 2.87
C ILE A 238 2.31 -4.55 3.08
N PHE A 239 1.48 -3.57 3.44
CA PHE A 239 0.04 -3.76 3.62
C PHE A 239 -0.63 -4.26 2.34
N MET A 240 -0.40 -3.60 1.20
CA MET A 240 -0.96 -4.01 -0.09
C MET A 240 -0.46 -5.39 -0.53
N SER A 241 0.77 -5.74 -0.19
CA SER A 241 1.30 -7.10 -0.40
C SER A 241 0.53 -8.12 0.43
N CYS A 242 0.24 -7.83 1.70
CA CYS A 242 -0.58 -8.68 2.56
C CYS A 242 -2.01 -8.83 2.03
N LEU A 243 -2.61 -7.73 1.59
CA LEU A 243 -3.95 -7.71 1.01
C LEU A 243 -4.04 -8.61 -0.23
N THR A 244 -3.06 -8.53 -1.13
CA THR A 244 -2.96 -9.39 -2.31
C THR A 244 -2.99 -10.87 -1.94
N ILE A 245 -2.27 -11.25 -0.90
CA ILE A 245 -2.17 -12.62 -0.46
C ILE A 245 -3.47 -13.12 0.15
N LEU A 246 -4.14 -12.30 0.94
CA LEU A 246 -5.43 -12.64 1.52
C LEU A 246 -6.51 -12.82 0.46
N LEU A 247 -6.49 -12.00 -0.59
CA LEU A 247 -7.50 -12.01 -1.65
C LEU A 247 -7.29 -13.12 -2.69
N PHE A 248 -6.06 -13.41 -3.08
CA PHE A 248 -5.78 -14.27 -4.24
C PHE A 248 -4.92 -15.48 -3.96
N PHE A 249 -4.05 -15.45 -2.95
CA PHE A 249 -3.08 -16.52 -2.66
C PHE A 249 -3.41 -17.34 -1.42
N GLY A 250 -4.65 -17.30 -0.95
CA GLY A 250 -5.12 -18.13 0.14
C GLY A 250 -4.56 -17.78 1.52
N GLY A 251 -4.10 -16.57 1.76
CA GLY A 251 -3.63 -16.11 3.06
C GLY A 251 -2.57 -17.02 3.68
N TRP A 252 -2.89 -17.59 4.85
CA TRP A 252 -2.02 -18.51 5.60
C TRP A 252 -2.14 -19.99 5.19
N LEU A 253 -2.97 -20.32 4.20
CA LEU A 253 -3.16 -21.69 3.73
C LEU A 253 -1.91 -22.18 2.98
N ILE A 254 -1.55 -23.47 3.18
CA ILE A 254 -0.47 -24.20 2.52
C ILE A 254 0.94 -23.68 2.87
N PHE A 255 1.24 -22.42 2.62
CA PHE A 255 2.56 -21.82 2.88
C PHE A 255 2.47 -20.73 3.97
N PRO A 256 3.56 -20.50 4.73
CA PRO A 256 3.62 -19.43 5.72
C PRO A 256 3.31 -18.07 5.11
N PHE A 257 2.42 -17.32 5.75
CA PHE A 257 1.96 -16.01 5.30
C PHE A 257 3.13 -15.05 5.00
N GLY A 258 4.12 -15.00 5.89
CA GLY A 258 5.27 -14.12 5.74
C GLY A 258 6.11 -14.38 4.49
N LEU A 259 6.29 -15.65 4.08
CA LEU A 259 7.04 -15.96 2.86
C LEU A 259 6.32 -15.47 1.59
N LYS A 260 4.99 -15.60 1.56
CA LYS A 260 4.19 -15.05 0.45
C LYS A 260 4.31 -13.53 0.39
N VAL A 261 4.28 -12.85 1.55
CA VAL A 261 4.43 -11.38 1.63
C VAL A 261 5.79 -10.97 1.04
N VAL A 262 6.87 -11.64 1.43
CA VAL A 262 8.20 -11.35 0.89
C VAL A 262 8.24 -11.53 -0.63
N PHE A 263 7.56 -12.54 -1.18
CA PHE A 263 7.50 -12.76 -2.62
C PHE A 263 6.79 -11.61 -3.36
N ILE A 264 5.65 -11.13 -2.87
CA ILE A 264 4.95 -9.99 -3.48
C ILE A 264 5.75 -8.70 -3.33
N VAL A 265 6.34 -8.46 -2.16
CA VAL A 265 7.23 -7.32 -1.94
C VAL A 265 8.43 -7.35 -2.90
N TRP A 266 9.02 -8.53 -3.14
CA TRP A 266 10.07 -8.70 -4.13
C TRP A 266 9.60 -8.33 -5.54
N PHE A 267 8.36 -8.66 -5.91
CA PHE A 267 7.75 -8.24 -7.17
C PHE A 267 7.70 -6.70 -7.29
N PHE A 268 7.35 -5.97 -6.23
CA PHE A 268 7.39 -4.50 -6.22
C PHE A 268 8.81 -3.97 -6.51
N LEU A 269 9.81 -4.55 -5.87
CA LEU A 269 11.20 -4.15 -6.05
C LEU A 269 11.69 -4.44 -7.47
N TRP A 270 11.31 -5.60 -8.01
CA TRP A 270 11.64 -6.00 -9.37
C TRP A 270 10.97 -5.10 -10.41
N ALA A 271 9.70 -4.77 -10.24
CA ALA A 271 8.97 -3.86 -11.10
C ALA A 271 9.63 -2.48 -11.16
N ARG A 272 10.05 -1.96 -10.00
CA ARG A 272 10.80 -0.69 -9.91
C ARG A 272 12.13 -0.72 -10.68
N ALA A 273 12.81 -1.85 -10.67
CA ALA A 273 14.12 -1.99 -11.33
C ALA A 273 14.04 -2.16 -12.84
N SER A 274 12.94 -2.77 -13.34
CA SER A 274 12.83 -3.21 -14.72
C SER A 274 12.07 -2.25 -15.63
N PHE A 275 11.03 -1.57 -15.09
CA PHE A 275 10.16 -0.73 -15.90
C PHE A 275 10.57 0.75 -15.88
N PRO A 276 10.57 1.42 -17.05
CA PRO A 276 10.73 2.86 -17.11
C PRO A 276 9.48 3.57 -16.58
N ARG A 277 9.62 4.84 -16.20
CA ARG A 277 8.51 5.69 -15.75
C ARG A 277 7.54 5.99 -16.90
N ILE A 278 6.24 5.94 -16.63
CA ILE A 278 5.17 6.21 -17.59
C ILE A 278 4.70 7.68 -17.42
N ARG A 279 4.21 8.32 -18.49
CA ARG A 279 3.65 9.67 -18.41
C ARG A 279 2.26 9.67 -17.77
N TYR A 280 1.91 10.77 -17.09
CA TYR A 280 0.62 10.93 -16.41
C TYR A 280 -0.59 10.68 -17.33
N ASP A 281 -0.57 11.23 -18.55
CA ASP A 281 -1.66 11.06 -19.53
C ASP A 281 -1.87 9.59 -19.90
N GLN A 282 -0.77 8.85 -20.11
CA GLN A 282 -0.80 7.43 -20.45
C GLN A 282 -1.34 6.60 -19.31
N LEU A 283 -0.94 6.92 -18.07
CA LEU A 283 -1.40 6.25 -16.88
C LEU A 283 -2.91 6.43 -16.68
N MET A 284 -3.40 7.67 -16.79
CA MET A 284 -4.84 7.96 -16.67
C MET A 284 -5.63 7.32 -17.81
N ALA A 285 -5.10 7.34 -19.04
CA ALA A 285 -5.74 6.67 -20.18
C ALA A 285 -5.83 5.15 -19.99
N LEU A 286 -4.78 4.50 -19.50
CA LEU A 286 -4.76 3.07 -19.20
C LEU A 286 -5.84 2.70 -18.19
N LEU A 287 -6.02 3.50 -17.16
CA LEU A 287 -7.02 3.27 -16.14
C LEU A 287 -8.45 3.44 -16.67
N TRP A 288 -8.76 4.63 -17.20
CA TRP A 288 -10.12 4.99 -17.58
C TRP A 288 -10.60 4.27 -18.85
N LYS A 289 -9.72 4.04 -19.83
CA LYS A 289 -10.05 3.39 -21.10
C LYS A 289 -9.83 1.87 -21.09
N GLY A 290 -8.93 1.37 -20.24
CA GLY A 290 -8.59 -0.06 -20.16
C GLY A 290 -9.15 -0.74 -18.92
N TYR A 291 -8.66 -0.38 -17.74
CA TYR A 291 -8.92 -1.12 -16.51
C TYR A 291 -10.36 -1.01 -16.01
N LEU A 292 -10.94 0.19 -16.04
CA LEU A 292 -12.29 0.40 -15.57
C LEU A 292 -13.34 -0.37 -16.39
N PRO A 293 -13.35 -0.29 -17.74
CA PRO A 293 -14.29 -1.07 -18.54
C PRO A 293 -14.09 -2.59 -18.40
N PHE A 294 -12.81 -3.02 -18.35
CA PHE A 294 -12.52 -4.45 -18.20
C PHE A 294 -12.94 -4.97 -16.83
N SER A 295 -12.65 -4.27 -15.74
CA SER A 295 -13.07 -4.67 -14.39
C SER A 295 -14.59 -4.71 -14.24
N LEU A 296 -15.32 -3.75 -14.84
CA LEU A 296 -16.78 -3.77 -14.90
C LEU A 296 -17.29 -5.00 -15.66
N GLY A 297 -16.69 -5.31 -16.82
CA GLY A 297 -17.02 -6.50 -17.60
C GLY A 297 -16.81 -7.80 -16.82
N VAL A 298 -15.73 -7.90 -16.05
CA VAL A 298 -15.45 -9.04 -15.16
C VAL A 298 -16.51 -9.17 -14.07
N VAL A 299 -16.89 -8.09 -13.41
CA VAL A 299 -17.95 -8.10 -12.38
C VAL A 299 -19.26 -8.64 -12.97
N LEU A 300 -19.67 -8.14 -14.15
CA LEU A 300 -20.88 -8.61 -14.82
C LEU A 300 -20.77 -10.08 -15.24
N PHE A 301 -19.63 -10.51 -15.75
CA PHE A 301 -19.38 -11.90 -16.10
C PHE A 301 -19.47 -12.82 -14.89
N VAL A 302 -18.80 -12.50 -13.79
CA VAL A 302 -18.85 -13.27 -12.55
C VAL A 302 -20.29 -13.33 -12.00
N ALA A 303 -21.00 -12.21 -11.99
CA ALA A 303 -22.39 -12.18 -11.56
C ALA A 303 -23.27 -13.10 -12.43
N SER A 304 -23.13 -13.06 -13.75
CA SER A 304 -23.91 -13.90 -14.66
C SER A 304 -23.62 -15.40 -14.47
N VAL A 305 -22.37 -15.78 -14.26
CA VAL A 305 -21.97 -17.15 -13.97
C VAL A 305 -22.58 -17.65 -12.65
N LEU A 306 -22.48 -16.84 -11.60
CA LEU A 306 -23.05 -17.17 -10.29
C LEU A 306 -24.57 -17.34 -10.35
N PHE A 307 -25.28 -16.48 -11.07
CA PHE A 307 -26.71 -16.61 -11.29
C PHE A 307 -27.04 -17.88 -12.07
N GLY A 308 -26.26 -18.23 -13.12
CA GLY A 308 -26.49 -19.41 -13.94
C GLY A 308 -26.29 -20.74 -13.19
N PHE A 309 -25.40 -20.75 -12.20
CA PHE A 309 -25.10 -21.94 -11.38
C PHE A 309 -25.79 -21.96 -10.01
N ASN A 310 -26.79 -21.10 -9.77
CA ASN A 310 -27.46 -20.94 -8.47
C ASN A 310 -26.46 -20.62 -7.33
N GLY A 311 -25.51 -19.78 -7.61
CA GLY A 311 -24.47 -19.21 -6.78
C GLY A 311 -24.21 -19.75 -5.38
N PRO A 312 -23.02 -19.54 -4.80
CA PRO A 312 -22.79 -19.97 -3.44
C PRO A 312 -23.80 -19.29 -2.52
N SER A 313 -24.54 -20.11 -1.75
CA SER A 313 -25.33 -19.59 -0.64
C SER A 313 -24.41 -18.77 0.26
N PRO A 314 -24.80 -17.56 0.68
CA PRO A 314 -23.99 -16.77 1.59
C PRO A 314 -23.73 -17.61 2.84
N ILE A 315 -22.44 -17.87 3.10
CA ILE A 315 -21.95 -18.65 4.25
C ILE A 315 -21.93 -17.75 5.49
#